data_580a51436d33a75d088a23f93143af60
#
_entry.id   580a51436d33a75d088a23f93143af60
#
_cell.length_a   1.000
_cell.length_b   1.000
_cell.length_c   1.000
_cell.angle_alpha   90.00
_cell.angle_beta   90.00
_cell.angle_gamma   90.00
#
_symmetry.space_group_name_H-M   'P 1'
#
loop_
_entity.id
_entity.type
_entity.pdbx_description
1 polymer ?
#
loop_
_entity_poly.entity_id
_entity_poly.type
_entity_poly.pdbx_seq_one_letter_code
_entity_poly.pdbx_strand_id
1 'polypeptide(L)'
;TLSWAMQASGRSSSSLEERRRLDLAQQQLRRMEAVAEGEMCREQALLLAVGELVSPCGHCDRCKTAPNHRDWSTQVETLLTHLADQEGMDLRRLGEHLALHEPGRGDRWTWLARRLVQEELIRESNDGAQRLYLRESGRSFLKTPWPLDYAA
;
A
#
# COMPACT_ATOMS: atom_id res chain seq x y z
N THR A 1 25.30 -40.04 -1.14
CA THR A 1 23.85 -39.90 -0.98
C THR A 1 23.46 -38.96 0.13
N LEU A 2 24.15 -38.96 1.26
CA LEU A 2 23.91 -38.04 2.37
C LEU A 2 24.26 -36.57 2.02
N SER A 3 25.33 -36.36 1.25
CA SER A 3 25.74 -35.03 0.80
C SER A 3 24.71 -34.38 -0.14
N TRP A 4 24.04 -35.17 -0.95
CA TRP A 4 22.98 -34.70 -1.85
C TRP A 4 21.74 -34.22 -1.10
N ALA A 5 21.31 -34.95 -0.09
CA ALA A 5 20.19 -34.58 0.77
C ALA A 5 20.47 -33.28 1.56
N MET A 6 21.69 -33.07 2.03
CA MET A 6 22.11 -31.84 2.69
C MET A 6 22.12 -30.64 1.74
N GLN A 7 22.54 -30.84 0.50
CA GLN A 7 22.49 -29.78 -0.52
C GLN A 7 21.07 -29.38 -0.88
N ALA A 8 20.13 -30.30 -0.98
CA ALA A 8 18.73 -30.03 -1.22
C ALA A 8 18.10 -29.25 -0.07
N SER A 9 18.41 -29.59 1.17
CA SER A 9 17.97 -28.86 2.36
C SER A 9 18.52 -27.43 2.39
N GLY A 10 19.79 -27.25 2.05
CA GLY A 10 20.42 -25.94 1.97
C GLY A 10 19.80 -25.03 0.90
N ARG A 11 19.43 -25.58 -0.25
CA ARG A 11 18.74 -24.82 -1.30
C ARG A 11 17.34 -24.35 -0.89
N SER A 12 16.57 -25.19 -0.19
CA SER A 12 15.26 -24.85 0.32
C SER A 12 15.34 -23.71 1.34
N SER A 13 16.28 -23.77 2.29
CA SER A 13 16.58 -22.75 3.29
C SER A 13 16.97 -21.42 2.64
N SER A 14 17.87 -21.46 1.64
CA SER A 14 18.31 -20.29 0.87
C SER A 14 17.16 -19.61 0.13
N SER A 15 16.26 -20.38 -0.47
CA SER A 15 15.07 -19.85 -1.16
C SER A 15 14.10 -19.14 -0.21
N LEU A 16 13.92 -19.64 1.01
CA LEU A 16 13.10 -19.01 2.05
C LEU A 16 13.72 -17.70 2.54
N GLU A 17 15.04 -17.66 2.70
CA GLU A 17 15.78 -16.46 3.08
C GLU A 17 15.69 -15.38 1.99
N GLU A 18 15.80 -15.76 0.73
CA GLU A 18 15.64 -14.86 -0.40
C GLU A 18 14.24 -14.24 -0.43
N ARG A 19 13.19 -15.02 -0.20
CA ARG A 19 11.82 -14.53 -0.10
C ARG A 19 11.66 -13.54 1.04
N ARG A 20 12.23 -13.80 2.21
CA ARG A 20 12.20 -12.88 3.35
C ARG A 20 12.90 -11.58 3.04
N ARG A 21 14.05 -11.63 2.36
CA ARG A 21 14.78 -10.43 1.92
C ARG A 21 13.96 -9.60 0.95
N LEU A 22 13.31 -10.23 -0.03
CA LEU A 22 12.44 -9.55 -0.99
C LEU A 22 11.24 -8.91 -0.30
N ASP A 23 10.61 -9.60 0.64
CA ASP A 23 9.49 -9.07 1.42
C ASP A 23 9.91 -7.85 2.24
N LEU A 24 11.05 -7.91 2.91
CA LEU A 24 11.61 -6.79 3.66
C LEU A 24 11.95 -5.61 2.76
N ALA A 25 12.56 -5.87 1.61
CA ALA A 25 12.90 -4.82 0.64
C ALA A 25 11.65 -4.14 0.10
N GLN A 26 10.59 -4.88 -0.16
CA GLN A 26 9.31 -4.30 -0.59
C GLN A 26 8.63 -3.48 0.50
N GLN A 27 8.67 -3.94 1.74
CA GLN A 27 8.16 -3.16 2.88
C GLN A 27 8.92 -1.85 3.04
N GLN A 28 10.23 -1.87 2.90
CA GLN A 28 11.06 -0.67 2.94
C GLN A 28 10.74 0.28 1.79
N LEU A 29 10.57 -0.25 0.58
CA LEU A 29 10.18 0.55 -0.58
C LEU A 29 8.85 1.25 -0.36
N ARG A 30 7.84 0.53 0.15
CA ARG A 30 6.52 1.12 0.48
C ARG A 30 6.63 2.21 1.54
N ARG A 31 7.50 2.05 2.54
CA ARG A 31 7.75 3.09 3.54
C ARG A 31 8.39 4.31 2.92
N MET A 32 9.33 4.12 2.00
CA MET A 32 9.95 5.23 1.26
C MET A 32 8.94 5.95 0.37
N GLU A 33 8.08 5.22 -0.31
CA GLU A 33 6.98 5.79 -1.09
C GLU A 33 6.03 6.59 -0.20
N ALA A 34 5.68 6.08 0.96
CA ALA A 34 4.84 6.77 1.94
C ALA A 34 5.47 8.07 2.45
N VAL A 35 6.80 8.10 2.61
CA VAL A 35 7.53 9.33 2.95
C VAL A 35 7.46 10.34 1.80
N ALA A 36 7.65 9.87 0.57
CA ALA A 36 7.69 10.75 -0.62
C ALA A 36 6.30 11.29 -0.99
N GLU A 37 5.28 10.46 -0.94
CA GLU A 37 3.93 10.76 -1.40
C GLU A 37 2.95 11.07 -0.25
N GLY A 38 3.30 10.73 0.99
CA GLY A 38 2.45 10.88 2.17
C GLY A 38 2.25 12.32 2.62
N GLU A 39 1.29 12.50 3.49
CA GLU A 39 0.88 13.81 4.04
C GLU A 39 1.61 14.17 5.34
N MET A 40 2.20 13.17 5.97
CA MET A 40 2.91 13.34 7.23
C MET A 40 4.15 14.20 7.04
N CYS A 41 4.52 14.94 8.08
CA CYS A 41 5.82 15.60 8.13
C CYS A 41 6.93 14.63 7.69
N ARG A 42 7.78 15.04 6.78
CA ARG A 42 8.81 14.17 6.19
C ARG A 42 9.78 13.64 7.22
N GLU A 43 10.18 14.46 8.16
CA GLU A 43 11.05 14.04 9.27
C GLU A 43 10.38 13.02 10.17
N GLN A 44 9.10 13.25 10.54
CA GLN A 44 8.32 12.27 11.29
C GLN A 44 8.23 10.93 10.57
N ALA A 45 7.94 10.96 9.27
CA ALA A 45 7.79 9.74 8.47
C ALA A 45 9.10 8.94 8.40
N LEU A 46 10.23 9.63 8.21
CA LEU A 46 11.55 9.01 8.17
C LEU A 46 11.92 8.38 9.52
N LEU A 47 11.72 9.10 10.61
CA LEU A 47 12.06 8.60 11.94
C LEU A 47 11.11 7.50 12.42
N LEU A 48 9.83 7.59 12.05
CA LEU A 48 8.87 6.52 12.32
C LEU A 48 9.27 5.21 11.62
N ALA A 49 9.87 5.28 10.44
CA ALA A 49 10.35 4.11 9.73
C ALA A 49 11.45 3.35 10.49
N VAL A 50 12.18 4.02 11.37
CA VAL A 50 13.19 3.41 12.26
C VAL A 50 12.69 3.27 13.71
N GLY A 51 11.39 3.47 13.95
CA GLY A 51 10.75 3.26 15.23
C GLY A 51 10.83 4.43 16.20
N GLU A 52 11.22 5.62 15.72
CA GLU A 52 11.28 6.82 16.56
C GLU A 52 10.03 7.69 16.36
N LEU A 53 9.44 8.09 17.48
CA LEU A 53 8.30 9.01 17.50
C LEU A 53 8.78 10.40 17.83
N VAL A 54 8.58 11.33 16.91
CA VAL A 54 8.95 12.74 17.09
C VAL A 54 7.80 13.66 16.71
N SER A 55 7.85 14.90 17.18
CA SER A 55 6.90 15.93 16.79
C SER A 55 7.17 16.41 15.36
N PRO A 56 6.18 17.00 14.65
CA PRO A 56 6.41 17.60 13.35
C PRO A 56 7.53 18.62 13.36
N CYS A 57 8.37 18.64 12.34
CA CYS A 57 9.54 19.50 12.28
C CYS A 57 9.20 21.01 12.11
N GLY A 58 8.07 21.32 11.53
CA GLY A 58 7.61 22.70 11.29
C GLY A 58 8.28 23.43 10.11
N HIS A 59 9.25 22.82 9.47
CA HIS A 59 10.04 23.47 8.39
C HIS A 59 10.10 22.73 7.06
N CYS A 60 9.60 21.48 6.99
CA CYS A 60 9.52 20.77 5.71
C CYS A 60 8.34 21.27 4.87
N ASP A 61 8.30 20.89 3.60
CA ASP A 61 7.23 21.28 2.69
C ASP A 61 5.85 20.82 3.18
N ARG A 62 5.75 19.67 3.82
CA ARG A 62 4.49 19.15 4.39
C ARG A 62 4.02 19.94 5.60
N CYS A 63 4.92 20.42 6.43
CA CYS A 63 4.56 21.27 7.56
C CYS A 63 4.17 22.70 7.15
N LYS A 64 4.78 23.21 6.08
CA LYS A 64 4.52 24.56 5.58
C LYS A 64 3.28 24.66 4.71
N THR A 65 2.92 23.58 4.01
CA THR A 65 1.77 23.55 3.10
C THR A 65 0.63 22.82 3.79
N ALA A 66 -0.50 23.50 4.04
CA ALA A 66 -1.71 22.81 4.46
C ALA A 66 -2.29 22.07 3.24
N PRO A 67 -2.20 20.73 3.15
CA PRO A 67 -2.75 20.01 2.02
C PRO A 67 -4.28 20.13 2.02
N ASN A 68 -4.87 20.22 0.84
CA ASN A 68 -6.31 20.16 0.70
C ASN A 68 -6.79 18.74 0.98
N HIS A 69 -7.24 18.51 2.19
CA HIS A 69 -7.83 17.23 2.59
C HIS A 69 -9.24 17.10 2.02
N ARG A 70 -9.52 15.91 1.54
CA ARG A 70 -10.84 15.53 1.04
C ARG A 70 -11.21 14.17 1.61
N ASP A 71 -12.48 14.00 1.94
CA ASP A 71 -13.00 12.70 2.36
C ASP A 71 -13.14 11.77 1.15
N TRP A 72 -12.43 10.67 1.18
CA TRP A 72 -12.42 9.64 0.14
C TRP A 72 -13.17 8.37 0.54
N SER A 73 -13.90 8.40 1.65
CA SER A 73 -14.56 7.19 2.19
C SER A 73 -15.50 6.52 1.19
N THR A 74 -16.29 7.30 0.43
CA THR A 74 -17.20 6.76 -0.59
C THR A 74 -16.44 6.08 -1.73
N GLN A 75 -15.38 6.71 -2.22
CA GLN A 75 -14.53 6.15 -3.29
C GLN A 75 -13.79 4.90 -2.81
N VAL A 76 -13.30 4.93 -1.58
CA VAL A 76 -12.65 3.76 -0.97
C VAL A 76 -13.61 2.60 -0.83
N GLU A 77 -14.84 2.86 -0.38
CA GLU A 77 -15.88 1.84 -0.29
C GLU A 77 -16.16 1.21 -1.66
N THR A 78 -16.30 2.02 -2.70
CA THR A 78 -16.48 1.54 -4.08
C THR A 78 -15.31 0.67 -4.53
N LEU A 79 -14.08 1.13 -4.34
CA LEU A 79 -12.87 0.40 -4.73
C LEU A 79 -12.75 -0.93 -4.00
N LEU A 80 -12.93 -0.93 -2.69
CA LEU A 80 -12.81 -2.13 -1.87
C LEU A 80 -13.93 -3.13 -2.18
N THR A 81 -15.14 -2.68 -2.48
CA THR A 81 -16.25 -3.54 -2.90
C THR A 81 -15.93 -4.26 -4.20
N HIS A 82 -15.41 -3.56 -5.19
CA HIS A 82 -14.98 -4.16 -6.45
C HIS A 82 -13.85 -5.16 -6.24
N LEU A 83 -12.89 -4.84 -5.39
CA LEU A 83 -11.79 -5.72 -5.09
C LEU A 83 -12.25 -6.97 -4.32
N ALA A 84 -13.24 -6.85 -3.43
CA ALA A 84 -13.81 -7.98 -2.71
C ALA A 84 -14.49 -8.98 -3.66
N ASP A 85 -15.13 -8.49 -4.72
CA ASP A 85 -15.76 -9.33 -5.74
C ASP A 85 -14.73 -10.04 -6.63
N GLN A 86 -13.59 -9.41 -6.88
CA GLN A 86 -12.54 -9.92 -7.76
C GLN A 86 -11.15 -9.74 -7.14
N GLU A 87 -10.88 -10.43 -6.05
CA GLU A 87 -9.57 -10.42 -5.42
C GLU A 87 -8.48 -10.93 -6.39
N GLY A 88 -7.33 -10.28 -6.35
CA GLY A 88 -6.22 -10.59 -7.24
C GLY A 88 -6.26 -9.85 -8.57
N MET A 89 -7.15 -8.88 -8.72
CA MET A 89 -7.16 -7.99 -9.88
C MET A 89 -5.90 -7.13 -9.89
N ASP A 90 -5.28 -6.95 -11.06
CA ASP A 90 -4.12 -6.07 -11.16
C ASP A 90 -4.53 -4.59 -11.07
N LEU A 91 -3.59 -3.75 -10.64
CA LEU A 91 -3.81 -2.33 -10.41
C LEU A 91 -4.34 -1.61 -11.65
N ARG A 92 -3.82 -1.94 -12.83
CA ARG A 92 -4.25 -1.33 -14.09
C ARG A 92 -5.70 -1.69 -14.44
N ARG A 93 -6.06 -2.96 -14.30
CA ARG A 93 -7.43 -3.44 -14.56
C ARG A 93 -8.43 -2.83 -13.59
N LEU A 94 -8.05 -2.71 -12.33
CA LEU A 94 -8.89 -2.08 -11.32
C LEU A 94 -9.15 -0.61 -11.69
N GLY A 95 -8.11 0.13 -12.07
CA GLY A 95 -8.23 1.51 -12.51
C GLY A 95 -9.14 1.66 -13.74
N GLU A 96 -8.96 0.81 -14.73
CA GLU A 96 -9.81 0.79 -15.94
C GLU A 96 -11.28 0.47 -15.62
N HIS A 97 -11.51 -0.49 -14.75
CA HIS A 97 -12.86 -0.90 -14.35
C HIS A 97 -13.60 0.21 -13.60
N LEU A 98 -12.91 0.87 -12.67
CA LEU A 98 -13.46 1.97 -11.91
C LEU A 98 -13.63 3.24 -12.74
N ALA A 99 -12.79 3.45 -13.75
CA ALA A 99 -12.93 4.55 -14.70
C ALA A 99 -14.23 4.49 -15.52
N LEU A 100 -14.80 3.31 -15.69
CA LEU A 100 -16.12 3.14 -16.32
C LEU A 100 -17.25 3.77 -15.49
N HIS A 101 -17.10 3.82 -14.19
CA HIS A 101 -18.06 4.45 -13.28
C HIS A 101 -17.88 5.97 -13.19
N GLU A 102 -16.65 6.45 -13.35
CA GLU A 102 -16.31 7.88 -13.41
C GLU A 102 -15.40 8.17 -14.60
N PRO A 103 -15.93 8.38 -15.80
CA PRO A 103 -15.12 8.64 -16.98
C PRO A 103 -14.18 9.85 -16.80
N GLY A 104 -12.94 9.70 -17.24
CA GLY A 104 -11.91 10.76 -17.16
C GLY A 104 -11.12 10.82 -15.87
N ARG A 105 -11.33 9.89 -14.93
CA ARG A 105 -10.67 9.88 -13.61
C ARG A 105 -9.88 8.60 -13.29
N GLY A 106 -9.46 7.86 -14.31
CA GLY A 106 -8.70 6.62 -14.14
C GLY A 106 -7.45 6.78 -13.28
N ASP A 107 -6.71 7.86 -13.46
CA ASP A 107 -5.50 8.16 -12.70
C ASP A 107 -5.75 8.36 -11.20
N ARG A 108 -6.93 8.90 -10.85
CA ARG A 108 -7.32 9.05 -9.46
C ARG A 108 -7.59 7.72 -8.76
N TRP A 109 -8.20 6.78 -9.48
CA TRP A 109 -8.45 5.44 -8.94
C TRP A 109 -7.15 4.68 -8.71
N THR A 110 -6.20 4.79 -9.64
CA THR A 110 -4.86 4.23 -9.48
C THR A 110 -4.13 4.85 -8.29
N TRP A 111 -4.17 6.17 -8.18
CA TRP A 111 -3.60 6.87 -7.03
C TRP A 111 -4.23 6.42 -5.70
N LEU A 112 -5.56 6.33 -5.66
CA LEU A 112 -6.28 5.89 -4.46
C LEU A 112 -5.92 4.46 -4.07
N ALA A 113 -5.84 3.54 -5.04
CA ALA A 113 -5.43 2.16 -4.79
C ALA A 113 -4.03 2.09 -4.19
N ARG A 114 -3.08 2.85 -4.73
CA ARG A 114 -1.71 2.94 -4.18
C ARG A 114 -1.71 3.51 -2.77
N ARG A 115 -2.54 4.51 -2.51
CA ARG A 115 -2.71 5.07 -1.17
C ARG A 115 -3.23 4.04 -0.18
N LEU A 116 -4.20 3.23 -0.57
CA LEU A 116 -4.75 2.17 0.26
C LEU A 116 -3.73 1.05 0.54
N VAL A 117 -2.81 0.77 -0.38
CA VAL A 117 -1.68 -0.12 -0.11
C VAL A 117 -0.77 0.46 0.97
N GLN A 118 -0.47 1.76 0.89
CA GLN A 118 0.34 2.46 1.90
C GLN A 118 -0.34 2.49 3.27
N GLU A 119 -1.65 2.67 3.30
CA GLU A 119 -2.47 2.67 4.53
C GLU A 119 -2.83 1.26 5.02
N GLU A 120 -2.34 0.24 4.34
CA GLU A 120 -2.50 -1.17 4.72
C GLU A 120 -3.96 -1.69 4.72
N LEU A 121 -4.84 -1.07 3.95
CA LEU A 121 -6.19 -1.58 3.72
C LEU A 121 -6.23 -2.66 2.65
N ILE A 122 -5.32 -2.59 1.70
CA ILE A 122 -5.11 -3.60 0.67
C ILE A 122 -3.64 -4.01 0.60
N ARG A 123 -3.39 -5.18 0.04
CA ARG A 123 -2.07 -5.74 -0.13
C ARG A 123 -1.76 -5.91 -1.61
N GLU A 124 -0.56 -5.57 -2.02
CA GLU A 124 -0.04 -5.81 -3.36
C GLU A 124 0.80 -7.09 -3.39
N SER A 125 0.70 -7.87 -4.48
CA SER A 125 1.49 -9.09 -4.63
C SER A 125 2.97 -8.78 -4.86
N ASN A 126 3.83 -9.73 -4.48
CA ASN A 126 5.29 -9.59 -4.54
C ASN A 126 5.90 -10.09 -5.87
N ASP A 127 5.09 -10.57 -6.79
CA ASP A 127 5.53 -11.19 -8.03
C ASP A 127 5.73 -10.23 -9.20
N GLY A 128 5.61 -8.92 -8.96
CA GLY A 128 5.69 -7.89 -9.98
C GLY A 128 4.42 -7.71 -10.82
N ALA A 129 3.40 -8.55 -10.63
CA ALA A 129 2.14 -8.44 -11.36
C ALA A 129 1.20 -7.37 -10.81
N GLN A 130 1.53 -6.76 -9.68
CA GLN A 130 0.74 -5.73 -9.00
C GLN A 130 -0.71 -6.14 -8.75
N ARG A 131 -0.91 -7.38 -8.31
CA ARG A 131 -2.23 -7.89 -7.96
C ARG A 131 -2.62 -7.43 -6.57
N LEU A 132 -3.85 -7.00 -6.42
CA LEU A 132 -4.37 -6.42 -5.21
C LEU A 132 -5.29 -7.38 -4.46
N TYR A 133 -5.13 -7.42 -3.14
CA TYR A 133 -5.92 -8.25 -2.23
C TYR A 133 -6.38 -7.42 -1.04
N LEU A 134 -7.59 -7.68 -0.57
CA LEU A 134 -8.08 -7.04 0.65
C LEU A 134 -7.31 -7.54 1.87
N ARG A 135 -6.94 -6.61 2.73
CA ARG A 135 -6.51 -6.92 4.09
C ARG A 135 -7.71 -6.98 5.03
N GLU A 136 -7.50 -7.52 6.22
CA GLU A 136 -8.53 -7.57 7.26
C GLU A 136 -9.05 -6.17 7.62
N SER A 137 -8.16 -5.20 7.68
CA SER A 137 -8.53 -3.78 7.88
C SER A 137 -9.46 -3.25 6.78
N GLY A 138 -9.24 -3.63 5.53
CA GLY A 138 -10.11 -3.28 4.41
C GLY A 138 -11.49 -3.93 4.54
N ARG A 139 -11.55 -5.17 4.97
CA ARG A 139 -12.82 -5.84 5.26
C ARG A 139 -13.56 -5.21 6.42
N SER A 140 -12.85 -4.81 7.46
CA SER A 140 -13.42 -4.07 8.59
C SER A 140 -14.00 -2.74 8.17
N PHE A 141 -13.31 -2.03 7.28
CA PHE A 141 -13.82 -0.78 6.70
C PHE A 141 -15.14 -0.99 5.96
N LEU A 142 -15.27 -2.04 5.17
CA LEU A 142 -16.51 -2.35 4.44
C LEU A 142 -17.68 -2.66 5.38
N LYS A 143 -17.41 -3.26 6.54
CA LYS A 143 -18.44 -3.55 7.54
C LYS A 143 -18.90 -2.29 8.28
N THR A 144 -17.94 -1.44 8.64
CA THR A 144 -18.19 -0.21 9.41
C THR A 144 -17.31 0.90 8.87
N PRO A 145 -17.73 1.57 7.78
CA PRO A 145 -16.93 2.64 7.17
C PRO A 145 -16.62 3.77 8.15
N TRP A 146 -15.40 4.28 8.07
CA TRP A 146 -14.95 5.44 8.83
C TRP A 146 -14.45 6.54 7.88
N PRO A 147 -14.40 7.81 8.32
CA PRO A 147 -13.89 8.89 7.48
C PRO A 147 -12.42 8.66 7.12
N LEU A 148 -12.09 8.80 5.84
CA LEU A 148 -10.74 8.71 5.31
C LEU A 148 -10.41 10.02 4.57
N ASP A 149 -9.67 10.88 5.24
CA ASP A 149 -9.26 12.17 4.69
C ASP A 149 -7.84 12.05 4.10
N TYR A 150 -7.73 12.22 2.80
CA TYR A 150 -6.45 12.23 2.11
C TYR A 150 -6.28 13.53 1.33
N ALA A 151 -5.04 14.02 1.29
CA ALA A 151 -4.67 15.10 0.39
C ALA A 151 -4.67 14.59 -1.06
N ALA A 152 -5.39 15.25 -1.88
CA ALA A 152 -5.49 14.92 -3.30
C ALA A 152 -4.43 15.66 -4.12
#